data_737f6087f9f3a7a166ba72dd2f534de2
#
_entry.id   737f6087f9f3a7a166ba72dd2f534de2
#
_cell.length_a   1.000
_cell.length_b   1.000
_cell.length_c   1.000
_cell.angle_alpha   90.00
_cell.angle_beta   90.00
_cell.angle_gamma   90.00
#
_symmetry.space_group_name_H-M   'P 1'
#
loop_
_entity.id
_entity.type
_entity.pdbx_description
1 polymer ?
#
loop_
_entity_poly.entity_id
_entity_poly.type
_entity_poly.pdbx_seq_one_letter_code
_entity_poly.pdbx_strand_id
1 'polypeptide(L)'
;MKQFISFIRKEFFHIFRDRRTMLILLGMPIVQIILFGFAITTEVKNVRVAVLDPSNDVVTRRIIDRMDASEYFTVIRRLHSPADMEASFGRGEIDMALVFSERFSDKLYTGEARVQLVSDATDPNMATMQAGYAANIISSAGQEMLPPGVHAAAIVPQLKLLYNPQMKSRSEEHTSEL
;
A
#
# COMPACT_ATOMS: atom_id res chain seq x y z
N MET A 1 48.34 25.88 3.58
CA MET A 1 47.76 24.75 2.86
C MET A 1 48.54 23.44 2.97
N LYS A 2 49.86 23.43 2.80
CA LYS A 2 50.66 22.18 2.90
C LYS A 2 50.60 21.50 4.28
N GLN A 3 50.59 22.26 5.36
CA GLN A 3 50.52 21.72 6.73
C GLN A 3 49.16 21.02 7.01
N PHE A 4 48.06 21.59 6.48
CA PHE A 4 46.72 21.03 6.61
C PHE A 4 46.60 19.68 5.88
N ILE A 5 47.13 19.60 4.67
CA ILE A 5 47.17 18.35 3.89
C ILE A 5 48.00 17.28 4.56
N SER A 6 49.15 17.67 5.13
CA SER A 6 50.00 16.73 5.88
C SER A 6 49.31 16.22 7.14
N PHE A 7 48.56 17.08 7.82
CA PHE A 7 47.78 16.69 9.01
C PHE A 7 46.68 15.69 8.63
N ILE A 8 45.88 15.98 7.61
CA ILE A 8 44.81 15.07 7.11
C ILE A 8 45.41 13.72 6.72
N ARG A 9 46.54 13.72 5.99
CA ARG A 9 47.18 12.49 5.54
C ARG A 9 47.68 11.65 6.74
N LYS A 10 48.23 12.29 7.76
CA LYS A 10 48.66 11.63 8.99
C LYS A 10 47.46 10.99 9.71
N GLU A 11 46.38 11.75 9.92
CA GLU A 11 45.19 11.23 10.59
C GLU A 11 44.55 10.08 9.81
N PHE A 12 44.53 10.18 8.49
CA PHE A 12 44.01 9.12 7.62
C PHE A 12 44.82 7.83 7.79
N PHE A 13 46.14 7.91 7.78
CA PHE A 13 47.00 6.73 8.03
C PHE A 13 46.86 6.20 9.45
N HIS A 14 46.61 7.04 10.43
CA HIS A 14 46.38 6.61 11.81
C HIS A 14 45.07 5.82 11.92
N ILE A 15 44.00 6.26 11.31
CA ILE A 15 42.70 5.58 11.26
C ILE A 15 42.84 4.21 10.55
N PHE A 16 43.48 4.18 9.38
CA PHE A 16 43.68 2.92 8.63
C PHE A 16 44.59 1.91 9.32
N ARG A 17 45.46 2.35 10.20
CA ARG A 17 46.34 1.49 10.96
C ARG A 17 45.67 0.85 12.17
N ASP A 18 44.63 1.50 12.71
CA ASP A 18 43.84 0.96 13.81
C ASP A 18 42.71 0.07 13.28
N ARG A 19 42.96 -1.26 13.38
CA ARG A 19 42.00 -2.29 12.94
C ARG A 19 40.65 -2.20 13.65
N ARG A 20 40.61 -1.76 14.92
CA ARG A 20 39.36 -1.65 15.68
C ARG A 20 38.51 -0.49 15.15
N THR A 21 39.12 0.66 14.95
CA THR A 21 38.46 1.84 14.39
C THR A 21 37.97 1.57 12.97
N MET A 22 38.77 0.88 12.15
CA MET A 22 38.35 0.49 10.79
C MET A 22 37.18 -0.49 10.79
N LEU A 23 37.20 -1.47 11.71
CA LEU A 23 36.11 -2.43 11.80
C LEU A 23 34.80 -1.77 12.22
N ILE A 24 34.82 -0.80 13.12
CA ILE A 24 33.64 -0.05 13.52
C ILE A 24 33.22 0.90 12.40
N LEU A 25 34.15 1.65 11.81
CA LEU A 25 33.86 2.66 10.80
C LEU A 25 33.28 2.06 9.50
N LEU A 26 33.78 0.92 9.07
CA LEU A 26 33.30 0.22 7.88
C LEU A 26 32.26 -0.87 8.21
N GLY A 27 32.44 -1.57 9.30
CA GLY A 27 31.58 -2.68 9.68
C GLY A 27 30.17 -2.23 10.09
N MET A 28 30.07 -1.14 10.85
CA MET A 28 28.77 -0.63 11.28
C MET A 28 27.84 -0.26 10.11
N PRO A 29 28.28 0.54 9.11
CA PRO A 29 27.44 0.80 7.93
C PRO A 29 27.05 -0.46 7.16
N ILE A 30 27.95 -1.44 7.03
CA ILE A 30 27.65 -2.70 6.37
C ILE A 30 26.56 -3.48 7.14
N VAL A 31 26.70 -3.59 8.45
CA VAL A 31 25.72 -4.23 9.32
C VAL A 31 24.38 -3.49 9.25
N GLN A 32 24.39 -2.14 9.24
CA GLN A 32 23.17 -1.34 9.07
C GLN A 32 22.49 -1.59 7.72
N ILE A 33 23.23 -1.61 6.61
CA ILE A 33 22.68 -1.89 5.29
C ILE A 33 22.05 -3.29 5.25
N ILE A 34 22.71 -4.28 5.84
CA ILE A 34 22.18 -5.65 5.92
C ILE A 34 20.92 -5.68 6.78
N LEU A 35 20.95 -5.10 7.99
CA LEU A 35 19.77 -5.07 8.87
C LEU A 35 18.59 -4.34 8.24
N PHE A 36 18.81 -3.15 7.70
CA PHE A 36 17.73 -2.39 7.05
C PHE A 36 17.27 -3.02 5.74
N GLY A 37 18.19 -3.61 4.95
CA GLY A 37 17.85 -4.32 3.73
C GLY A 37 16.96 -5.55 3.97
N PHE A 38 17.13 -6.25 5.10
CA PHE A 38 16.27 -7.37 5.48
C PHE A 38 15.03 -6.94 6.26
N ALA A 39 15.11 -5.87 7.05
CA ALA A 39 14.01 -5.42 7.91
C ALA A 39 12.93 -4.62 7.16
N ILE A 40 13.28 -3.99 6.03
CA ILE A 40 12.34 -3.17 5.25
C ILE A 40 11.88 -3.96 4.03
N THR A 41 11.27 -5.11 4.25
CA THR A 41 10.45 -5.76 3.22
C THR A 41 9.02 -5.26 3.38
N THR A 42 8.74 -4.07 2.89
CA THR A 42 7.37 -3.55 2.80
C THR A 42 6.74 -4.11 1.51
N GLU A 43 6.68 -5.43 1.42
CA GLU A 43 6.10 -6.08 0.27
C GLU A 43 4.61 -6.30 0.55
N VAL A 44 3.76 -5.68 -0.28
CA VAL A 44 2.32 -5.93 -0.25
C VAL A 44 2.10 -7.33 -0.79
N LYS A 45 1.74 -8.28 0.07
CA LYS A 45 1.42 -9.67 -0.32
C LYS A 45 0.25 -10.19 0.52
N ASN A 46 -0.56 -11.04 -0.11
CA ASN A 46 -1.64 -11.77 0.57
C ASN A 46 -2.63 -10.86 1.32
N VAL A 47 -2.92 -9.68 0.78
CA VAL A 47 -3.95 -8.79 1.35
C VAL A 47 -5.32 -9.45 1.23
N ARG A 48 -5.96 -9.68 2.35
CA ARG A 48 -7.28 -10.33 2.41
C ARG A 48 -8.35 -9.31 2.05
N VAL A 49 -9.03 -9.54 0.92
CA VAL A 49 -10.02 -8.62 0.36
C VAL A 49 -11.41 -9.21 0.52
N ALA A 50 -12.34 -8.38 0.99
CA ALA A 50 -13.77 -8.66 0.89
C ALA A 50 -14.43 -7.72 -0.11
N VAL A 51 -15.52 -8.18 -0.73
CA VAL A 51 -16.19 -7.45 -1.79
C VAL A 51 -17.65 -7.22 -1.46
N LEU A 52 -18.08 -5.95 -1.49
CA LEU A 52 -19.47 -5.54 -1.46
C LEU A 52 -19.87 -5.07 -2.86
N ASP A 53 -20.58 -5.92 -3.59
CA ASP A 53 -20.96 -5.69 -4.99
C ASP A 53 -22.49 -5.76 -5.17
N PRO A 54 -23.19 -4.64 -5.01
CA PRO A 54 -24.63 -4.57 -5.25
C PRO A 54 -25.00 -4.63 -6.74
N SER A 55 -24.04 -4.37 -7.63
CA SER A 55 -24.26 -4.42 -9.08
C SER A 55 -24.25 -5.85 -9.61
N ASN A 56 -23.32 -6.67 -9.12
CA ASN A 56 -23.13 -8.07 -9.50
C ASN A 56 -23.15 -8.31 -11.03
N ASP A 57 -22.55 -7.40 -11.79
CA ASP A 57 -22.50 -7.43 -13.25
C ASP A 57 -21.19 -8.05 -13.80
N VAL A 58 -21.09 -8.12 -15.12
CA VAL A 58 -19.92 -8.73 -15.79
C VAL A 58 -18.65 -7.92 -15.55
N VAL A 59 -18.77 -6.60 -15.45
CA VAL A 59 -17.62 -5.70 -15.27
C VAL A 59 -17.06 -5.84 -13.86
N THR A 60 -17.93 -5.80 -12.84
CA THR A 60 -17.51 -5.97 -11.45
C THR A 60 -16.84 -7.33 -11.22
N ARG A 61 -17.42 -8.40 -11.79
CA ARG A 61 -16.82 -9.75 -11.71
C ARG A 61 -15.42 -9.78 -12.33
N ARG A 62 -15.21 -9.20 -13.50
CA ARG A 62 -13.88 -9.14 -14.14
C ARG A 62 -12.85 -8.40 -13.29
N ILE A 63 -13.24 -7.29 -12.66
CA ILE A 63 -12.36 -6.53 -11.76
C ILE A 63 -11.99 -7.40 -10.56
N ILE A 64 -12.97 -8.09 -9.97
CA ILE A 64 -12.77 -8.98 -8.83
C ILE A 64 -11.83 -10.14 -9.20
N ASP A 65 -12.09 -10.80 -10.33
CA ASP A 65 -11.26 -11.92 -10.81
C ASP A 65 -9.82 -11.47 -11.09
N ARG A 66 -9.63 -10.26 -11.64
CA ARG A 66 -8.29 -9.71 -11.87
C ARG A 66 -7.57 -9.34 -10.59
N MET A 67 -8.31 -8.87 -9.59
CA MET A 67 -7.78 -8.63 -8.26
C MET A 67 -7.30 -9.93 -7.62
N ASP A 68 -8.14 -10.96 -7.65
CA ASP A 68 -7.83 -12.28 -7.06
C ASP A 68 -6.73 -13.02 -7.79
N ALA A 69 -6.59 -12.81 -9.10
CA ALA A 69 -5.50 -13.37 -9.91
C ALA A 69 -4.14 -12.67 -9.70
N SER A 70 -4.10 -11.58 -8.95
CA SER A 70 -2.85 -10.87 -8.65
C SER A 70 -2.10 -11.54 -7.49
N GLU A 71 -0.78 -11.37 -7.44
CA GLU A 71 0.03 -11.86 -6.32
C GLU A 71 -0.14 -11.04 -5.02
N TYR A 72 -0.84 -9.90 -5.11
CA TYR A 72 -0.97 -8.95 -4.00
C TYR A 72 -2.20 -9.20 -3.16
N PHE A 73 -3.30 -9.67 -3.76
CA PHE A 73 -4.62 -9.72 -3.16
C PHE A 73 -5.21 -11.13 -3.21
N THR A 74 -5.98 -11.47 -2.19
CA THR A 74 -6.78 -12.69 -2.15
C THR A 74 -8.21 -12.31 -1.78
N VAL A 75 -9.16 -12.57 -2.68
CA VAL A 75 -10.57 -12.29 -2.45
C VAL A 75 -11.18 -13.43 -1.65
N ILE A 76 -11.33 -13.22 -0.35
CA ILE A 76 -11.74 -14.29 0.58
C ILE A 76 -13.23 -14.32 0.85
N ARG A 77 -13.96 -13.22 0.58
CA ARG A 77 -15.34 -13.09 1.03
C ARG A 77 -16.16 -12.11 0.20
N ARG A 78 -17.45 -12.42 0.02
CA ARG A 78 -18.47 -11.46 -0.43
C ARG A 78 -19.25 -10.96 0.76
N LEU A 79 -19.46 -9.65 0.82
CA LEU A 79 -20.21 -8.95 1.86
C LEU A 79 -21.61 -8.65 1.38
N HIS A 80 -22.56 -8.62 2.31
CA HIS A 80 -23.97 -8.37 2.01
C HIS A 80 -24.43 -6.99 2.47
N SER A 81 -23.70 -6.36 3.38
CA SER A 81 -24.04 -5.04 3.91
C SER A 81 -22.79 -4.29 4.43
N PRO A 82 -22.90 -2.96 4.59
CA PRO A 82 -21.87 -2.19 5.28
C PRO A 82 -21.60 -2.65 6.72
N ALA A 83 -22.62 -3.11 7.44
CA ALA A 83 -22.47 -3.62 8.80
C ALA A 83 -21.64 -4.93 8.83
N ASP A 84 -21.82 -5.80 7.83
CA ASP A 84 -21.01 -7.02 7.66
C ASP A 84 -19.54 -6.68 7.38
N MET A 85 -19.30 -5.63 6.61
CA MET A 85 -17.95 -5.11 6.36
C MET A 85 -17.29 -4.63 7.65
N GLU A 86 -17.94 -3.77 8.43
CA GLU A 86 -17.42 -3.27 9.71
C GLU A 86 -17.14 -4.41 10.69
N ALA A 87 -18.04 -5.37 10.79
CA ALA A 87 -17.83 -6.55 11.62
C ALA A 87 -16.62 -7.39 11.18
N SER A 88 -16.39 -7.53 9.86
CA SER A 88 -15.25 -8.29 9.32
C SER A 88 -13.93 -7.60 9.59
N PHE A 89 -13.85 -6.27 9.50
CA PHE A 89 -12.69 -5.49 9.92
C PHE A 89 -12.45 -5.61 11.44
N GLY A 90 -13.51 -5.45 12.25
CA GLY A 90 -13.41 -5.52 13.70
C GLY A 90 -12.92 -6.89 14.23
N ARG A 91 -13.15 -7.97 13.47
CA ARG A 91 -12.61 -9.30 13.75
C ARG A 91 -11.22 -9.55 13.15
N GLY A 92 -10.67 -8.61 12.40
CA GLY A 92 -9.40 -8.77 11.71
C GLY A 92 -9.42 -9.88 10.64
N GLU A 93 -10.60 -10.16 10.05
CA GLU A 93 -10.75 -11.17 9.01
C GLU A 93 -10.28 -10.65 7.64
N ILE A 94 -10.39 -9.34 7.42
CA ILE A 94 -10.05 -8.67 6.16
C ILE A 94 -9.14 -7.47 6.41
N ASP A 95 -8.31 -7.17 5.43
CA ASP A 95 -7.39 -6.03 5.44
C ASP A 95 -7.89 -4.90 4.55
N MET A 96 -8.71 -5.25 3.53
CA MET A 96 -9.31 -4.31 2.59
C MET A 96 -10.71 -4.77 2.16
N ALA A 97 -11.59 -3.80 1.88
CA ALA A 97 -12.87 -4.05 1.23
C ALA A 97 -13.00 -3.23 -0.05
N LEU A 98 -13.54 -3.88 -1.09
CA LEU A 98 -13.97 -3.25 -2.34
C LEU A 98 -15.47 -3.04 -2.29
N VAL A 99 -15.91 -1.80 -2.46
CA VAL A 99 -17.33 -1.46 -2.51
C VAL A 99 -17.66 -0.86 -3.88
N PHE A 100 -18.43 -1.56 -4.66
CA PHE A 100 -18.88 -1.11 -5.97
C PHE A 100 -20.17 -0.28 -5.88
N SER A 101 -20.31 0.70 -6.78
CA SER A 101 -21.58 1.42 -6.91
C SER A 101 -22.63 0.54 -7.59
N GLU A 102 -23.90 0.77 -7.29
CA GLU A 102 -25.02 0.14 -8.00
C GLU A 102 -24.98 0.47 -9.50
N ARG A 103 -25.40 -0.48 -10.34
CA ARG A 103 -25.40 -0.37 -11.81
C ARG A 103 -24.02 0.06 -12.35
N PHE A 104 -22.99 -0.62 -11.90
CA PHE A 104 -21.60 -0.25 -12.17
C PHE A 104 -21.29 -0.24 -13.67
N SER A 105 -21.74 -1.27 -14.40
CA SER A 105 -21.54 -1.35 -15.86
C SER A 105 -22.16 -0.15 -16.60
N ASP A 106 -23.35 0.27 -16.24
CA ASP A 106 -24.00 1.42 -16.87
C ASP A 106 -23.22 2.71 -16.61
N LYS A 107 -22.78 2.88 -15.36
CA LYS A 107 -21.99 4.04 -14.92
C LYS A 107 -20.59 4.08 -15.49
N LEU A 108 -20.04 2.95 -15.92
CA LEU A 108 -18.74 2.92 -16.55
C LEU A 108 -18.71 3.73 -17.85
N TYR A 109 -19.78 3.64 -18.66
CA TYR A 109 -19.89 4.37 -19.91
C TYR A 109 -20.18 5.86 -19.72
N THR A 110 -20.78 6.25 -18.60
CA THR A 110 -21.05 7.66 -18.28
C THR A 110 -19.94 8.34 -17.49
N GLY A 111 -18.91 7.58 -17.08
CA GLY A 111 -17.81 8.08 -16.26
C GLY A 111 -18.18 8.28 -14.78
N GLU A 112 -19.30 7.73 -14.35
CA GLU A 112 -19.79 7.82 -12.96
C GLU A 112 -19.53 6.55 -12.14
N ALA A 113 -18.85 5.54 -12.73
CA ALA A 113 -18.51 4.32 -12.03
C ALA A 113 -17.52 4.61 -10.89
N ARG A 114 -17.88 4.19 -9.70
CA ARG A 114 -17.07 4.40 -8.49
C ARG A 114 -16.80 3.09 -7.79
N VAL A 115 -15.54 2.91 -7.39
CA VAL A 115 -15.12 1.84 -6.50
C VAL A 115 -14.53 2.49 -5.26
N GLN A 116 -15.12 2.20 -4.12
CA GLN A 116 -14.55 2.62 -2.85
C GLN A 116 -13.62 1.52 -2.32
N LEU A 117 -12.40 1.91 -2.04
CA LEU A 117 -11.40 1.09 -1.36
C LEU A 117 -11.45 1.43 0.13
N VAL A 118 -11.87 0.50 0.94
CA VAL A 118 -11.88 0.66 2.41
C VAL A 118 -10.73 -0.18 2.95
N SER A 119 -9.79 0.45 3.65
CA SER A 119 -8.60 -0.23 4.19
C SER A 119 -8.50 0.00 5.69
N ASP A 120 -7.99 -0.99 6.39
CA ASP A 120 -7.57 -0.83 7.78
C ASP A 120 -6.33 0.05 7.81
N ALA A 121 -6.44 1.19 8.48
CA ALA A 121 -5.37 2.18 8.59
C ALA A 121 -4.62 2.11 9.93
N THR A 122 -4.62 0.97 10.59
CA THR A 122 -3.75 0.71 11.75
C THR A 122 -2.28 0.92 11.36
N ASP A 123 -1.91 0.57 10.12
CA ASP A 123 -0.66 0.99 9.47
C ASP A 123 -0.98 1.86 8.23
N PRO A 124 -0.87 3.19 8.32
CA PRO A 124 -1.21 4.10 7.23
C PRO A 124 -0.34 3.93 5.99
N ASN A 125 0.93 3.57 6.15
CA ASN A 125 1.85 3.37 5.02
C ASN A 125 1.42 2.13 4.22
N MET A 126 1.16 1.03 4.92
CA MET A 126 0.70 -0.21 4.31
C MET A 126 -0.67 0.00 3.63
N ALA A 127 -1.62 0.65 4.30
CA ALA A 127 -2.93 0.95 3.74
C ALA A 127 -2.85 1.77 2.44
N THR A 128 -1.97 2.78 2.41
CA THR A 128 -1.76 3.61 1.22
C THR A 128 -1.14 2.82 0.06
N MET A 129 -0.16 1.97 0.35
CA MET A 129 0.47 1.12 -0.66
C MET A 129 -0.54 0.12 -1.24
N GLN A 130 -1.28 -0.59 -0.39
CA GLN A 130 -2.32 -1.53 -0.80
C GLN A 130 -3.37 -0.84 -1.68
N ALA A 131 -3.83 0.34 -1.29
CA ALA A 131 -4.78 1.13 -2.07
C ALA A 131 -4.22 1.53 -3.43
N GLY A 132 -2.94 1.89 -3.52
CA GLY A 132 -2.26 2.21 -4.78
C GLY A 132 -2.21 1.01 -5.73
N TYR A 133 -1.85 -0.17 -5.25
CA TYR A 133 -1.86 -1.41 -6.05
C TYR A 133 -3.28 -1.77 -6.52
N ALA A 134 -4.26 -1.71 -5.61
CA ALA A 134 -5.66 -1.98 -5.93
C ALA A 134 -6.20 -1.00 -6.99
N ALA A 135 -5.91 0.29 -6.83
CA ALA A 135 -6.32 1.33 -7.78
C ALA A 135 -5.76 1.09 -9.19
N ASN A 136 -4.49 0.68 -9.29
CA ASN A 136 -3.85 0.34 -10.56
C ASN A 136 -4.52 -0.87 -11.24
N ILE A 137 -4.82 -1.93 -10.50
CA ILE A 137 -5.51 -3.11 -11.04
C ILE A 137 -6.91 -2.75 -11.51
N ILE A 138 -7.67 -2.00 -10.72
CA ILE A 138 -9.04 -1.57 -11.05
C ILE A 138 -9.04 -0.69 -12.30
N SER A 139 -8.13 0.29 -12.36
CA SER A 139 -8.03 1.20 -13.50
C SER A 139 -7.63 0.46 -14.79
N SER A 140 -6.66 -0.44 -14.72
CA SER A 140 -6.24 -1.25 -15.87
C SER A 140 -7.36 -2.16 -16.37
N ALA A 141 -8.06 -2.83 -15.44
CA ALA A 141 -9.20 -3.67 -15.77
C ALA A 141 -10.34 -2.87 -16.41
N GLY A 142 -10.60 -1.66 -15.89
CA GLY A 142 -11.61 -0.77 -16.47
C GLY A 142 -11.28 -0.31 -17.88
N GLN A 143 -10.03 0.05 -18.15
CA GLN A 143 -9.57 0.47 -19.48
C GLN A 143 -9.68 -0.63 -20.53
N GLU A 144 -9.36 -1.88 -20.18
CA GLU A 144 -9.44 -3.01 -21.09
C GLU A 144 -10.87 -3.38 -21.48
N MET A 145 -11.86 -3.01 -20.67
CA MET A 145 -13.27 -3.31 -20.92
C MET A 145 -13.97 -2.28 -21.80
N LEU A 146 -13.30 -1.16 -22.09
CA LEU A 146 -13.86 -0.11 -22.93
C LEU A 146 -13.55 -0.34 -24.42
N PRO A 147 -14.48 0.01 -25.30
CA PRO A 147 -14.21 -0.02 -26.73
C PRO A 147 -13.01 0.88 -27.11
N PRO A 148 -12.24 0.53 -28.15
CA PRO A 148 -11.15 1.36 -28.64
C PRO A 148 -11.66 2.76 -29.00
N GLY A 149 -11.02 3.80 -28.45
CA GLY A 149 -11.38 5.21 -28.70
C GLY A 149 -12.38 5.79 -27.70
N VAL A 150 -12.95 5.02 -26.81
CA VAL A 150 -13.72 5.52 -25.67
C VAL A 150 -12.74 5.74 -24.52
N HIS A 151 -12.35 7.00 -24.31
CA HIS A 151 -11.66 7.41 -23.09
C HIS A 151 -12.75 7.54 -22.01
N ALA A 152 -13.10 6.44 -21.34
CA ALA A 152 -13.93 6.56 -20.16
C ALA A 152 -13.24 7.46 -19.16
N ALA A 153 -14.00 8.30 -18.53
CA ALA A 153 -13.57 8.89 -17.28
C ALA A 153 -13.18 7.72 -16.37
N ALA A 154 -11.91 7.70 -16.00
CA ALA A 154 -11.31 6.60 -15.27
C ALA A 154 -12.19 6.19 -14.08
N ILE A 155 -12.33 4.89 -13.85
CA ILE A 155 -12.89 4.41 -12.58
C ILE A 155 -12.09 5.12 -11.49
N VAL A 156 -12.76 5.97 -10.70
CA VAL A 156 -12.09 6.72 -9.63
C VAL A 156 -12.16 5.89 -8.36
N PRO A 157 -11.07 5.22 -7.97
CA PRO A 157 -11.00 4.56 -6.69
C PRO A 157 -11.01 5.62 -5.58
N GLN A 158 -11.94 5.51 -4.66
CA GLN A 158 -12.02 6.38 -3.49
C GLN A 158 -11.48 5.63 -2.28
N LEU A 159 -10.35 6.07 -1.74
CA LEU A 159 -9.81 5.50 -0.52
C LEU A 159 -10.53 6.03 0.71
N LYS A 160 -11.05 5.11 1.52
CA LYS A 160 -11.58 5.38 2.86
C LYS A 160 -10.78 4.60 3.88
N LEU A 161 -10.19 5.28 4.83
CA LEU A 161 -9.43 4.68 5.91
C LEU A 161 -10.35 4.45 7.12
N LEU A 162 -10.37 3.23 7.64
CA LEU A 162 -11.01 2.89 8.90
C LEU A 162 -9.98 2.96 10.02
N TYR A 163 -10.42 3.31 11.21
CA TYR A 163 -9.67 3.39 12.48
C TYR A 163 -8.60 4.50 12.58
N ASN A 164 -8.10 5.06 11.48
CA ASN A 164 -7.14 6.17 11.51
C ASN A 164 -7.37 7.15 10.34
N PRO A 165 -8.51 7.86 10.31
CA PRO A 165 -8.84 8.77 9.20
C PRO A 165 -7.88 9.95 9.06
N GLN A 166 -7.07 10.24 10.09
CA GLN A 166 -6.10 11.35 10.10
C GLN A 166 -4.69 10.92 9.67
N MET A 167 -4.48 9.64 9.34
CA MET A 167 -3.18 9.05 8.96
C MET A 167 -2.06 9.32 9.98
N LYS A 168 -2.39 9.42 11.27
CA LYS A 168 -1.38 9.60 12.33
C LYS A 168 -0.62 8.30 12.54
N SER A 169 0.70 8.39 12.58
CA SER A 169 1.56 7.26 12.94
C SER A 169 1.41 6.96 14.43
N ARG A 170 1.54 5.70 14.81
CA ARG A 170 1.47 5.24 16.22
C ARG A 170 2.47 5.95 17.15
N SER A 171 3.57 6.47 16.59
CA SER A 171 4.55 7.27 17.33
C SER A 171 4.09 8.70 17.64
N GLU A 172 3.09 9.24 16.94
CA GLU A 172 2.58 10.60 17.14
C GLU A 172 1.47 10.64 18.19
N GLU A 173 0.84 9.51 18.47
CA GLU A 173 -0.23 9.40 19.46
C GLU A 173 0.29 9.62 20.90
N HIS A 174 1.52 9.21 21.19
CA HIS A 174 2.13 9.38 22.50
C HIS A 174 2.70 10.78 22.79
N THR A 175 2.81 11.65 21.78
CA THR A 175 3.37 13.00 21.94
C THR A 175 2.29 14.06 22.19
N SER A 176 1.03 13.74 22.01
CA SER A 176 -0.09 14.68 22.20
C SER A 176 -0.76 14.58 23.58
N GLU A 177 -0.31 13.65 24.44
CA GLU A 177 -0.82 13.49 25.83
C GLU A 177 0.12 14.05 26.92
N LEU A 178 1.18 14.77 26.55
CA LEU A 178 2.08 15.50 27.45
C LEU A 178 1.90 17.00 27.25
#